data_4bc9146066a45fb29268ab8f94451335
#
_entry.id   4bc9146066a45fb29268ab8f94451335
#
_cell.length_a   1.000
_cell.length_b   1.000
_cell.length_c   1.000
_cell.angle_alpha   90.00
_cell.angle_beta   90.00
_cell.angle_gamma   90.00
#
_symmetry.space_group_name_H-M   'P 1'
#
loop_
_entity.id
_entity.type
_entity.pdbx_description
1 polymer ?
#
loop_
_entity_poly.entity_id
_entity_poly.type
_entity_poly.pdbx_seq_one_letter_code
_entity_poly.pdbx_strand_id
1 'polypeptide(L)'
;MRNYATQMDAAKRGIVTPEIETVAKKENRPVEFIMERVAKGTIAIPANINHKSLSAEAVGDGTRVKINVNLGISGDCKDYEMELRKVRMAVDMGAESIMDLSNYGKTNTFRKQLIDMSPAMIGTVPMYDAIGYLEKDLLEITAQDFLKVVEAHAREGVDFMTIHAGINRRAVEAFMREGRRMNIVSRGGSLLFAWMKMTGNENPFFEYYDEVLDILRRYDVTISLGDALRPGCIDDASDAGQISELIELGNLAQRAWAKDVQVMIEGPGHMAMNEIAANMQMEKRLCHGAPFYVLGPLVTDIVPGYDHITSAIGGAIAAQAGANFLCYVTPAEHLRLPDENDVREGIVASKIAAHAADIALGLPGARDRDNAMADARHKLDWPAQFALALDPEKAERFYNQVPPTERHTCSMCGKMCAVRTTNMILEGKEVKFCSEKGAC
;
A
#
# COMPACT_ATOMS: atom_id res chain seq x y z
N MET A 1 -18.71 20.36 -17.05
CA MET A 1 -17.30 20.76 -17.21
C MET A 1 -16.72 20.88 -15.82
N ARG A 2 -15.59 20.24 -15.50
CA ARG A 2 -14.93 20.30 -14.18
C ARG A 2 -14.56 21.76 -13.87
N ASN A 3 -15.01 22.30 -12.72
CA ASN A 3 -14.81 23.69 -12.31
C ASN A 3 -13.88 23.83 -11.10
N TYR A 4 -13.09 22.79 -10.82
CA TYR A 4 -12.07 22.70 -9.77
C TYR A 4 -10.78 22.10 -10.34
N ALA A 5 -9.66 22.40 -9.71
CA ALA A 5 -8.35 21.90 -10.14
C ALA A 5 -8.07 20.49 -9.60
N THR A 6 -8.25 20.27 -8.30
CA THR A 6 -7.97 19.01 -7.59
C THR A 6 -9.11 18.65 -6.66
N GLN A 7 -9.11 17.40 -6.13
CA GLN A 7 -10.05 16.98 -5.10
C GLN A 7 -9.96 17.89 -3.86
N MET A 8 -8.75 18.32 -3.51
CA MET A 8 -8.52 19.23 -2.39
C MET A 8 -9.10 20.65 -2.67
N ASP A 9 -8.88 21.20 -3.86
CA ASP A 9 -9.50 22.48 -4.27
C ASP A 9 -11.04 22.39 -4.22
N ALA A 10 -11.61 21.29 -4.73
CA ALA A 10 -13.04 21.05 -4.67
C ALA A 10 -13.56 21.02 -3.22
N ALA A 11 -12.90 20.24 -2.36
CA ALA A 11 -13.29 20.10 -0.96
C ALA A 11 -13.18 21.43 -0.19
N LYS A 12 -12.11 22.21 -0.38
CA LYS A 12 -11.95 23.55 0.21
C LYS A 12 -13.04 24.53 -0.22
N ARG A 13 -13.57 24.36 -1.43
CA ARG A 13 -14.64 25.22 -2.00
C ARG A 13 -16.04 24.69 -1.75
N GLY A 14 -16.18 23.58 -1.02
CA GLY A 14 -17.49 22.96 -0.74
C GLY A 14 -18.13 22.28 -1.96
N ILE A 15 -17.31 21.86 -2.96
CA ILE A 15 -17.79 21.18 -4.15
C ILE A 15 -17.70 19.67 -3.92
N VAL A 16 -18.82 18.98 -3.97
CA VAL A 16 -18.87 17.51 -3.92
C VAL A 16 -18.54 16.96 -5.30
N THR A 17 -17.53 16.13 -5.37
CA THR A 17 -17.09 15.47 -6.63
C THR A 17 -17.63 14.04 -6.70
N PRO A 18 -17.74 13.43 -7.90
CA PRO A 18 -18.11 12.02 -8.03
C PRO A 18 -17.17 11.07 -7.27
N GLU A 19 -15.87 11.43 -7.18
CA GLU A 19 -14.87 10.69 -6.43
C GLU A 19 -15.14 10.74 -4.92
N ILE A 20 -15.48 11.91 -4.38
CA ILE A 20 -15.87 12.10 -2.97
C ILE A 20 -17.13 11.28 -2.64
N GLU A 21 -18.16 11.31 -3.50
CA GLU A 21 -19.39 10.51 -3.30
C GLU A 21 -19.07 9.00 -3.32
N THR A 22 -18.25 8.55 -4.26
CA THR A 22 -17.82 7.15 -4.38
C THR A 22 -17.11 6.69 -3.12
N VAL A 23 -16.17 7.49 -2.64
CA VAL A 23 -15.40 7.22 -1.43
C VAL A 23 -16.29 7.22 -0.19
N ALA A 24 -17.17 8.20 -0.03
CA ALA A 24 -18.10 8.28 1.11
C ALA A 24 -18.96 7.01 1.22
N LYS A 25 -19.44 6.50 0.07
CA LYS A 25 -20.20 5.24 0.01
C LYS A 25 -19.34 4.03 0.36
N LYS A 26 -18.12 3.92 -0.21
CA LYS A 26 -17.20 2.79 0.06
C LYS A 26 -16.78 2.73 1.53
N GLU A 27 -16.55 3.88 2.15
CA GLU A 27 -16.10 3.99 3.53
C GLU A 27 -17.24 4.00 4.56
N ASN A 28 -18.50 3.95 4.10
CA ASN A 28 -19.67 4.07 4.95
C ASN A 28 -19.59 5.30 5.87
N ARG A 29 -19.23 6.46 5.26
CA ARG A 29 -19.06 7.75 5.92
C ARG A 29 -19.92 8.82 5.25
N PRO A 30 -20.38 9.86 5.99
CA PRO A 30 -20.98 11.03 5.38
C PRO A 30 -20.04 11.73 4.40
N VAL A 31 -20.60 12.33 3.35
CA VAL A 31 -19.84 13.11 2.36
C VAL A 31 -19.06 14.24 3.04
N GLU A 32 -19.69 14.90 4.00
CA GLU A 32 -19.10 16.01 4.77
C GLU A 32 -17.87 15.57 5.56
N PHE A 33 -17.88 14.34 6.10
CA PHE A 33 -16.74 13.76 6.79
C PHE A 33 -15.52 13.64 5.86
N ILE A 34 -15.74 13.16 4.63
CA ILE A 34 -14.68 13.02 3.63
C ILE A 34 -14.19 14.41 3.18
N MET A 35 -15.10 15.32 2.83
CA MET A 35 -14.77 16.65 2.36
C MET A 35 -13.94 17.44 3.38
N GLU A 36 -14.35 17.44 4.65
CA GLU A 36 -13.62 18.15 5.72
C GLU A 36 -12.15 17.66 5.81
N ARG A 37 -11.94 16.35 5.72
CA ARG A 37 -10.61 15.75 5.86
C ARG A 37 -9.75 15.91 4.62
N VAL A 38 -10.35 15.84 3.43
CA VAL A 38 -9.65 16.17 2.18
C VAL A 38 -9.21 17.63 2.17
N ALA A 39 -10.10 18.55 2.57
CA ALA A 39 -9.78 19.97 2.68
C ALA A 39 -8.64 20.26 3.68
N LYS A 40 -8.56 19.48 4.77
CA LYS A 40 -7.50 19.57 5.79
C LYS A 40 -6.22 18.85 5.41
N GLY A 41 -6.25 17.97 4.39
CA GLY A 41 -5.11 17.16 3.97
C GLY A 41 -4.90 15.88 4.80
N THR A 42 -5.83 15.47 5.67
CA THR A 42 -5.76 14.23 6.46
C THR A 42 -6.38 13.02 5.76
N ILE A 43 -7.03 13.23 4.61
CA ILE A 43 -7.42 12.22 3.63
C ILE A 43 -6.94 12.69 2.26
N ALA A 44 -6.41 11.76 1.47
CA ALA A 44 -6.15 11.91 0.05
C ALA A 44 -7.06 10.99 -0.77
N ILE A 45 -7.52 11.47 -1.93
CA ILE A 45 -8.26 10.71 -2.94
C ILE A 45 -7.44 10.81 -4.22
N PRO A 46 -6.46 9.91 -4.46
CA PRO A 46 -5.69 9.91 -5.69
C PRO A 46 -6.59 9.62 -6.90
N ALA A 47 -6.75 10.61 -7.77
CA ALA A 47 -7.71 10.52 -8.88
C ALA A 47 -7.31 11.43 -10.04
N ASN A 48 -6.40 10.96 -10.88
CA ASN A 48 -5.96 11.69 -12.07
C ASN A 48 -7.12 11.92 -13.05
N ILE A 49 -7.20 13.14 -13.58
CA ILE A 49 -8.25 13.52 -14.55
C ILE A 49 -8.26 12.66 -15.82
N ASN A 50 -7.15 12.01 -16.15
CA ASN A 50 -6.98 11.15 -17.32
C ASN A 50 -7.22 9.66 -17.05
N HIS A 51 -7.32 9.22 -15.79
CA HIS A 51 -7.63 7.84 -15.42
C HIS A 51 -9.14 7.60 -15.43
N LYS A 52 -9.68 7.11 -16.56
CA LYS A 52 -11.14 7.01 -16.77
C LYS A 52 -11.78 5.77 -16.18
N SER A 53 -11.02 4.69 -15.97
CA SER A 53 -11.48 3.43 -15.37
C SER A 53 -11.44 3.45 -13.84
N LEU A 54 -10.88 4.48 -13.22
CA LEU A 54 -10.68 4.57 -11.78
C LEU A 54 -11.98 4.43 -10.98
N SER A 55 -11.97 3.54 -10.00
CA SER A 55 -12.94 3.49 -8.91
C SER A 55 -12.30 4.09 -7.66
N ALA A 56 -12.50 5.39 -7.43
CA ALA A 56 -11.79 6.16 -6.44
C ALA A 56 -11.76 5.51 -5.03
N GLU A 57 -10.63 5.61 -4.36
CA GLU A 57 -10.38 5.19 -2.98
C GLU A 57 -9.87 6.38 -2.16
N ALA A 58 -10.11 6.33 -0.84
CA ALA A 58 -9.55 7.29 0.09
C ALA A 58 -8.44 6.66 0.93
N VAL A 59 -7.36 7.39 1.11
CA VAL A 59 -6.28 7.03 2.03
C VAL A 59 -6.22 8.10 3.11
N GLY A 60 -6.42 7.72 4.38
CA GLY A 60 -6.33 8.69 5.49
C GLY A 60 -7.17 8.34 6.70
N ASP A 61 -7.28 9.28 7.62
CA ASP A 61 -7.86 9.08 8.94
C ASP A 61 -9.36 8.77 8.90
N GLY A 62 -9.72 7.65 9.53
CA GLY A 62 -11.11 7.21 9.65
C GLY A 62 -11.66 6.51 8.43
N THR A 63 -10.82 6.22 7.43
CA THR A 63 -11.10 5.31 6.31
C THR A 63 -10.45 3.95 6.56
N ARG A 64 -10.91 2.91 5.85
CA ARG A 64 -10.27 1.60 5.92
C ARG A 64 -8.81 1.69 5.46
N VAL A 65 -7.96 0.86 6.05
CA VAL A 65 -6.56 0.74 5.62
C VAL A 65 -6.51 0.13 4.22
N LYS A 66 -5.77 0.78 3.32
CA LYS A 66 -5.60 0.33 1.94
C LYS A 66 -4.31 -0.45 1.78
N ILE A 67 -4.25 -1.28 0.74
CA ILE A 67 -3.01 -1.95 0.35
C ILE A 67 -2.57 -1.49 -1.03
N ASN A 68 -1.25 -1.43 -1.23
CA ASN A 68 -0.63 -1.20 -2.54
C ASN A 68 0.14 -2.43 -2.99
N VAL A 69 -0.03 -2.80 -4.26
CA VAL A 69 0.64 -3.92 -4.92
C VAL A 69 1.70 -3.38 -5.87
N ASN A 70 2.97 -3.71 -5.64
CA ASN A 70 4.08 -3.33 -6.51
C ASN A 70 4.25 -4.36 -7.62
N LEU A 71 4.25 -3.91 -8.86
CA LEU A 71 4.47 -4.71 -10.06
C LEU A 71 5.49 -4.01 -10.97
N GLY A 72 5.96 -4.69 -12.00
CA GLY A 72 6.81 -4.07 -13.01
C GLY A 72 7.96 -4.97 -13.44
N ILE A 73 8.54 -4.61 -14.57
CA ILE A 73 9.67 -5.33 -15.20
C ILE A 73 11.01 -4.71 -14.83
N SER A 74 12.05 -5.57 -14.88
CA SER A 74 13.44 -5.17 -14.75
C SER A 74 14.27 -5.63 -15.93
N GLY A 75 15.55 -5.21 -16.00
CA GLY A 75 16.47 -5.65 -17.02
C GLY A 75 16.65 -7.17 -17.09
N ASP A 76 16.50 -7.85 -15.95
CA ASP A 76 16.68 -9.30 -15.81
C ASP A 76 15.35 -10.09 -15.97
N CYS A 77 14.19 -9.43 -15.84
CA CYS A 77 12.88 -10.06 -15.99
C CYS A 77 11.95 -9.16 -16.81
N LYS A 78 11.71 -9.55 -18.06
CA LYS A 78 11.04 -8.73 -19.10
C LYS A 78 9.72 -9.33 -19.58
N ASP A 79 9.07 -10.18 -18.77
CA ASP A 79 7.82 -10.84 -19.15
C ASP A 79 6.62 -9.94 -18.87
N TYR A 80 6.26 -9.11 -19.86
CA TYR A 80 5.10 -8.22 -19.80
C TYR A 80 3.79 -8.97 -19.64
N GLU A 81 3.64 -10.15 -20.24
CA GLU A 81 2.40 -10.93 -20.15
C GLU A 81 2.19 -11.46 -18.72
N MET A 82 3.26 -11.86 -18.07
CA MET A 82 3.20 -12.25 -16.65
C MET A 82 2.80 -11.05 -15.79
N GLU A 83 3.37 -9.86 -16.03
CA GLU A 83 2.99 -8.65 -15.29
C GLU A 83 1.52 -8.29 -15.48
N LEU A 84 0.99 -8.38 -16.71
CA LEU A 84 -0.44 -8.15 -16.97
C LEU A 84 -1.36 -9.19 -16.30
N ARG A 85 -0.93 -10.46 -16.17
CA ARG A 85 -1.67 -11.46 -15.40
C ARG A 85 -1.68 -11.12 -13.91
N LYS A 86 -0.54 -10.68 -13.35
CA LYS A 86 -0.45 -10.20 -11.96
C LYS A 86 -1.35 -8.98 -11.73
N VAL A 87 -1.43 -8.05 -12.68
CA VAL A 87 -2.36 -6.91 -12.60
C VAL A 87 -3.81 -7.39 -12.49
N ARG A 88 -4.25 -8.29 -13.39
CA ARG A 88 -5.62 -8.82 -13.35
C ARG A 88 -5.91 -9.50 -12.02
N MET A 89 -5.00 -10.34 -11.56
CA MET A 89 -5.13 -11.03 -10.27
C MET A 89 -5.21 -10.04 -9.10
N ALA A 90 -4.38 -9.00 -9.08
CA ALA A 90 -4.42 -7.98 -8.03
C ALA A 90 -5.77 -7.23 -8.00
N VAL A 91 -6.32 -6.90 -9.18
CA VAL A 91 -7.64 -6.29 -9.32
C VAL A 91 -8.74 -7.25 -8.85
N ASP A 92 -8.71 -8.51 -9.28
CA ASP A 92 -9.70 -9.53 -8.91
C ASP A 92 -9.68 -9.82 -7.40
N MET A 93 -8.51 -9.76 -6.78
CA MET A 93 -8.35 -9.85 -5.32
C MET A 93 -8.70 -8.54 -4.59
N GLY A 94 -9.10 -7.50 -5.31
CA GLY A 94 -9.57 -6.22 -4.77
C GLY A 94 -8.44 -5.38 -4.17
N ALA A 95 -7.25 -5.36 -4.76
CA ALA A 95 -6.22 -4.39 -4.41
C ALA A 95 -6.70 -2.97 -4.69
N GLU A 96 -6.55 -2.08 -3.73
CA GLU A 96 -6.99 -0.69 -3.85
C GLU A 96 -6.01 0.15 -4.67
N SER A 97 -4.76 -0.30 -4.78
CA SER A 97 -3.71 0.39 -5.53
C SER A 97 -2.72 -0.58 -6.15
N ILE A 98 -2.18 -0.17 -7.30
CA ILE A 98 -1.10 -0.86 -8.00
C ILE A 98 -0.02 0.17 -8.36
N MET A 99 1.24 -0.09 -8.02
CA MET A 99 2.37 0.73 -8.46
C MET A 99 3.15 0.02 -9.58
N ASP A 100 3.37 0.75 -10.67
CA ASP A 100 4.32 0.37 -11.71
C ASP A 100 5.73 0.82 -11.31
N LEU A 101 6.56 -0.15 -10.92
CA LEU A 101 7.96 0.03 -10.56
C LEU A 101 8.91 -0.40 -11.67
N SER A 102 8.43 -0.49 -12.90
CA SER A 102 9.25 -0.83 -14.08
C SER A 102 10.43 0.14 -14.21
N ASN A 103 11.61 -0.42 -14.50
CA ASN A 103 12.85 0.35 -14.63
C ASN A 103 13.66 -0.04 -15.89
N TYR A 104 13.04 -0.74 -16.84
CA TYR A 104 13.69 -1.20 -18.06
C TYR A 104 12.91 -0.83 -19.32
N GLY A 105 13.62 -0.25 -20.29
CA GLY A 105 13.08 0.11 -21.60
C GLY A 105 12.04 1.24 -21.54
N LYS A 106 11.16 1.28 -22.53
CA LYS A 106 10.08 2.26 -22.60
C LYS A 106 8.85 1.75 -21.85
N THR A 107 8.68 2.21 -20.64
CA THR A 107 7.64 1.76 -19.69
C THR A 107 6.25 2.29 -20.03
N ASN A 108 6.14 3.36 -20.82
CA ASN A 108 4.90 4.05 -21.14
C ASN A 108 3.81 3.14 -21.75
N THR A 109 4.18 2.13 -22.53
CA THR A 109 3.21 1.18 -23.12
C THR A 109 2.55 0.31 -22.06
N PHE A 110 3.35 -0.24 -21.14
CA PHE A 110 2.84 -1.03 -20.02
C PHE A 110 1.99 -0.17 -19.08
N ARG A 111 2.48 0.99 -18.70
CA ARG A 111 1.78 1.92 -17.83
C ARG A 111 0.43 2.35 -18.40
N LYS A 112 0.37 2.63 -19.70
CA LYS A 112 -0.90 2.95 -20.37
C LYS A 112 -1.89 1.78 -20.30
N GLN A 113 -1.45 0.55 -20.60
CA GLN A 113 -2.30 -0.63 -20.48
C GLN A 113 -2.79 -0.83 -19.04
N LEU A 114 -1.90 -0.66 -18.06
CA LEU A 114 -2.24 -0.74 -16.65
C LEU A 114 -3.34 0.27 -16.27
N ILE A 115 -3.21 1.53 -16.67
CA ILE A 115 -4.19 2.59 -16.41
C ILE A 115 -5.53 2.31 -17.11
N ASP A 116 -5.49 1.89 -18.37
CA ASP A 116 -6.70 1.64 -19.15
C ASP A 116 -7.54 0.46 -18.60
N MET A 117 -6.89 -0.55 -18.00
CA MET A 117 -7.56 -1.78 -17.56
C MET A 117 -7.86 -1.83 -16.05
N SER A 118 -7.22 -1.01 -15.24
CA SER A 118 -7.32 -1.10 -13.77
C SER A 118 -8.34 -0.11 -13.21
N PRO A 119 -9.27 -0.55 -12.34
CA PRO A 119 -10.07 0.36 -11.52
C PRO A 119 -9.36 0.82 -10.24
N ALA A 120 -8.20 0.22 -9.89
CA ALA A 120 -7.41 0.60 -8.73
C ALA A 120 -6.58 1.86 -9.00
N MET A 121 -6.21 2.58 -7.95
CA MET A 121 -5.30 3.72 -8.04
C MET A 121 -3.95 3.28 -8.61
N ILE A 122 -3.42 4.02 -9.57
CA ILE A 122 -2.12 3.73 -10.18
C ILE A 122 -1.05 4.69 -9.66
N GLY A 123 0.00 4.10 -9.08
CA GLY A 123 1.18 4.81 -8.60
C GLY A 123 2.42 4.56 -9.46
N THR A 124 3.36 5.50 -9.45
CA THR A 124 4.67 5.34 -10.09
C THR A 124 5.77 6.05 -9.31
N VAL A 125 7.02 5.72 -9.64
CA VAL A 125 8.21 6.41 -9.15
C VAL A 125 8.96 7.01 -10.35
N PRO A 126 8.74 8.27 -10.72
CA PRO A 126 9.33 8.87 -11.92
C PRO A 126 10.86 8.78 -11.98
N MET A 127 11.53 8.78 -10.82
CA MET A 127 12.97 8.60 -10.74
C MET A 127 13.46 7.27 -11.33
N TYR A 128 12.66 6.19 -11.21
CA TYR A 128 13.04 4.88 -11.76
C TYR A 128 13.00 4.86 -13.28
N ASP A 129 12.07 5.60 -13.85
CA ASP A 129 11.87 5.68 -15.29
C ASP A 129 12.81 6.69 -15.97
N ALA A 130 13.33 7.67 -15.22
CA ALA A 130 14.08 8.78 -15.80
C ALA A 130 15.28 8.32 -16.66
N ILE A 131 16.04 7.34 -16.21
CA ILE A 131 17.20 6.81 -16.93
C ILE A 131 16.76 6.10 -18.22
N GLY A 132 15.79 5.20 -18.12
CA GLY A 132 15.29 4.41 -19.26
C GLY A 132 14.48 5.25 -20.26
N TYR A 133 13.62 6.13 -19.75
CA TYR A 133 12.77 7.00 -20.59
C TYR A 133 13.55 8.03 -21.38
N LEU A 134 14.57 8.61 -20.76
CA LEU A 134 15.40 9.66 -21.38
C LEU A 134 16.58 9.08 -22.18
N GLU A 135 16.89 7.78 -22.02
CA GLU A 135 18.06 7.15 -22.63
C GLU A 135 19.37 7.89 -22.31
N LYS A 136 19.49 8.40 -21.05
CA LYS A 136 20.62 9.16 -20.54
C LYS A 136 21.25 8.47 -19.33
N ASP A 137 22.57 8.62 -19.18
CA ASP A 137 23.21 8.27 -17.91
C ASP A 137 22.74 9.20 -16.79
N LEU A 138 22.73 8.70 -15.55
CA LEU A 138 22.27 9.45 -14.37
C LEU A 138 22.90 10.84 -14.26
N LEU A 139 24.19 10.96 -14.57
CA LEU A 139 24.92 12.24 -14.48
C LEU A 139 24.61 13.23 -15.61
N GLU A 140 24.01 12.75 -16.69
CA GLU A 140 23.59 13.58 -17.82
C GLU A 140 22.17 14.12 -17.65
N ILE A 141 21.43 13.58 -16.67
CA ILE A 141 20.05 13.98 -16.39
C ILE A 141 20.07 15.32 -15.65
N THR A 142 19.41 16.31 -16.21
CA THR A 142 19.22 17.62 -15.60
C THR A 142 17.97 17.69 -14.74
N ALA A 143 17.85 18.69 -13.86
CA ALA A 143 16.63 18.93 -13.10
C ALA A 143 15.39 19.05 -14.00
N GLN A 144 15.52 19.73 -15.14
CA GLN A 144 14.42 19.87 -16.11
C GLN A 144 14.03 18.54 -16.77
N ASP A 145 14.97 17.63 -16.93
CA ASP A 145 14.67 16.29 -17.46
C ASP A 145 13.84 15.48 -16.46
N PHE A 146 14.11 15.56 -15.15
CA PHE A 146 13.26 14.94 -14.13
C PHE A 146 11.83 15.49 -14.15
N LEU A 147 11.66 16.80 -14.29
CA LEU A 147 10.33 17.43 -14.40
C LEU A 147 9.55 16.95 -15.63
N LYS A 148 10.23 16.74 -16.78
CA LYS A 148 9.61 16.20 -17.99
C LYS A 148 9.06 14.79 -17.75
N VAL A 149 9.77 13.94 -17.00
CA VAL A 149 9.30 12.58 -16.67
C VAL A 149 8.09 12.65 -15.75
N VAL A 150 8.10 13.50 -14.73
CA VAL A 150 6.93 13.73 -13.86
C VAL A 150 5.71 14.14 -14.68
N GLU A 151 5.90 15.11 -15.61
CA GLU A 151 4.78 15.56 -16.46
C GLU A 151 4.30 14.47 -17.43
N ALA A 152 5.18 13.63 -17.95
CA ALA A 152 4.81 12.51 -18.82
C ALA A 152 3.90 11.53 -18.07
N HIS A 153 4.29 11.10 -16.85
CA HIS A 153 3.48 10.21 -16.02
C HIS A 153 2.13 10.83 -15.64
N ALA A 154 2.12 12.12 -15.26
CA ALA A 154 0.88 12.83 -14.93
C ALA A 154 -0.09 12.86 -16.11
N ARG A 155 0.41 13.17 -17.31
CA ARG A 155 -0.39 13.21 -18.54
C ARG A 155 -0.92 11.84 -18.94
N GLU A 156 -0.19 10.75 -18.65
CA GLU A 156 -0.58 9.39 -18.97
C GLU A 156 -1.72 8.87 -18.09
N GLY A 157 -1.98 9.49 -16.92
CA GLY A 157 -3.11 9.16 -16.05
C GLY A 157 -2.72 8.53 -14.71
N VAL A 158 -1.46 8.64 -14.29
CA VAL A 158 -1.00 8.16 -12.98
C VAL A 158 -1.66 8.96 -11.87
N ASP A 159 -2.26 8.28 -10.87
CA ASP A 159 -3.05 8.89 -9.80
C ASP A 159 -2.20 9.45 -8.67
N PHE A 160 -1.06 8.81 -8.38
CA PHE A 160 -0.10 9.32 -7.40
C PHE A 160 1.34 8.98 -7.80
N MET A 161 2.27 9.81 -7.36
CA MET A 161 3.68 9.63 -7.67
C MET A 161 4.53 9.70 -6.43
N THR A 162 5.41 8.71 -6.26
CA THR A 162 6.46 8.77 -5.23
C THR A 162 7.57 9.70 -5.66
N ILE A 163 7.71 10.80 -4.95
CA ILE A 163 8.71 11.84 -5.18
C ILE A 163 9.58 11.98 -3.91
N HIS A 164 10.84 11.55 -4.00
CA HIS A 164 11.79 11.60 -2.89
C HIS A 164 12.37 13.02 -2.70
N ALA A 165 11.50 13.98 -2.39
CA ALA A 165 11.90 15.38 -2.21
C ALA A 165 12.52 15.64 -0.82
N GLY A 166 12.32 14.78 0.17
CA GLY A 166 12.81 14.97 1.55
C GLY A 166 14.31 14.77 1.72
N ILE A 167 14.97 13.99 0.85
CA ILE A 167 16.41 13.79 0.87
C ILE A 167 17.13 15.03 0.30
N ASN A 168 17.32 16.05 1.13
CA ASN A 168 18.09 17.25 0.83
C ASN A 168 19.50 17.17 1.45
N ARG A 169 20.34 18.17 1.24
CA ARG A 169 21.71 18.22 1.78
C ARG A 169 21.73 18.01 3.30
N ARG A 170 20.78 18.60 4.04
CA ARG A 170 20.68 18.47 5.50
C ARG A 170 20.39 17.04 5.93
N ALA A 171 19.46 16.36 5.28
CA ALA A 171 19.13 14.96 5.55
C ALA A 171 20.30 14.04 5.20
N VAL A 172 21.01 14.30 4.08
CA VAL A 172 22.23 13.59 3.68
C VAL A 172 23.35 13.77 4.73
N GLU A 173 23.54 14.99 5.26
CA GLU A 173 24.54 15.23 6.31
C GLU A 173 24.20 14.47 7.61
N ALA A 174 22.93 14.42 8.00
CA ALA A 174 22.48 13.67 9.16
C ALA A 174 22.75 12.17 8.97
N PHE A 175 22.33 11.62 7.83
CA PHE A 175 22.58 10.23 7.43
C PHE A 175 24.06 9.86 7.44
N MET A 176 24.93 10.67 6.81
CA MET A 176 26.36 10.39 6.73
C MET A 176 27.06 10.42 8.09
N ARG A 177 26.51 11.14 9.05
CA ARG A 177 27.07 11.25 10.40
C ARG A 177 26.75 10.04 11.27
N GLU A 178 25.60 9.42 11.03
CA GLU A 178 25.09 8.30 11.82
C GLU A 178 25.83 6.98 11.55
N GLY A 179 26.11 6.66 10.29
CA GLY A 179 26.83 5.44 9.91
C GLY A 179 25.96 4.18 9.98
N ARG A 180 24.93 4.10 9.14
CA ARG A 180 23.99 2.96 9.06
C ARG A 180 24.64 1.64 8.65
N ARG A 181 24.04 0.52 9.11
CA ARG A 181 24.41 -0.83 8.66
C ARG A 181 24.07 -1.08 7.20
N MET A 182 22.87 -0.70 6.77
CA MET A 182 22.36 -0.97 5.41
C MET A 182 22.45 0.23 4.47
N ASN A 183 22.98 1.36 4.93
CA ASN A 183 23.02 2.61 4.15
C ASN A 183 21.62 3.03 3.63
N ILE A 184 21.52 3.38 2.32
CA ILE A 184 20.26 3.79 1.68
C ILE A 184 19.72 2.62 0.88
N VAL A 185 18.59 2.06 1.28
CA VAL A 185 17.95 0.90 0.63
C VAL A 185 16.83 1.31 -0.33
N SER A 186 16.35 2.56 -0.24
CA SER A 186 15.43 3.12 -1.23
C SER A 186 16.13 3.28 -2.56
N ARG A 187 15.64 2.62 -3.62
CA ARG A 187 16.20 2.76 -4.98
C ARG A 187 16.18 4.22 -5.45
N GLY A 188 15.04 4.92 -5.31
CA GLY A 188 14.95 6.33 -5.67
C GLY A 188 15.84 7.22 -4.81
N GLY A 189 15.88 6.94 -3.51
CA GLY A 189 16.76 7.65 -2.58
C GLY A 189 18.25 7.47 -2.90
N SER A 190 18.69 6.25 -3.21
CA SER A 190 20.08 5.97 -3.56
C SER A 190 20.51 6.61 -4.87
N LEU A 191 19.63 6.63 -5.87
CA LEU A 191 19.91 7.31 -7.16
C LEU A 191 20.01 8.82 -6.98
N LEU A 192 19.12 9.44 -6.21
CA LEU A 192 19.21 10.87 -5.89
C LEU A 192 20.44 11.21 -5.05
N PHE A 193 20.74 10.40 -4.05
CA PHE A 193 21.97 10.54 -3.26
C PHE A 193 23.22 10.50 -4.15
N ALA A 194 23.30 9.53 -5.08
CA ALA A 194 24.39 9.43 -6.04
C ALA A 194 24.46 10.67 -6.93
N TRP A 195 23.34 11.12 -7.50
CA TRP A 195 23.28 12.30 -8.33
C TRP A 195 23.74 13.55 -7.57
N MET A 196 23.23 13.77 -6.35
CA MET A 196 23.64 14.91 -5.50
C MET A 196 25.14 14.89 -5.17
N LYS A 197 25.68 13.71 -4.82
CA LYS A 197 27.10 13.57 -4.46
C LYS A 197 28.03 13.76 -5.65
N MET A 198 27.67 13.25 -6.81
CA MET A 198 28.53 13.28 -8.00
C MET A 198 28.46 14.61 -8.74
N THR A 199 27.28 15.28 -8.73
CA THR A 199 27.13 16.59 -9.37
C THR A 199 27.41 17.76 -8.43
N GLY A 200 27.36 17.56 -7.12
CA GLY A 200 27.44 18.62 -6.12
C GLY A 200 26.18 19.49 -6.02
N ASN A 201 25.12 19.16 -6.75
CA ASN A 201 23.86 19.90 -6.76
C ASN A 201 22.94 19.47 -5.62
N GLU A 202 21.91 20.27 -5.33
CA GLU A 202 20.81 19.90 -4.44
C GLU A 202 19.87 18.92 -5.13
N ASN A 203 19.10 18.15 -4.35
CA ASN A 203 18.05 17.29 -4.87
C ASN A 203 17.10 18.09 -5.79
N PRO A 204 16.96 17.72 -7.06
CA PRO A 204 16.16 18.48 -8.01
C PRO A 204 14.67 18.52 -7.65
N PHE A 205 14.13 17.48 -7.01
CA PHE A 205 12.74 17.47 -6.56
C PHE A 205 12.50 18.34 -5.32
N PHE A 206 13.55 18.61 -4.53
CA PHE A 206 13.50 19.56 -3.44
C PHE A 206 13.66 21.00 -3.94
N GLU A 207 14.65 21.23 -4.80
CA GLU A 207 14.98 22.56 -5.34
C GLU A 207 13.85 23.11 -6.22
N TYR A 208 13.28 22.29 -7.09
CA TYR A 208 12.19 22.63 -8.02
C TYR A 208 10.84 22.07 -7.56
N TYR A 209 10.61 22.02 -6.24
CA TYR A 209 9.40 21.42 -5.67
C TYR A 209 8.12 22.11 -6.13
N ASP A 210 8.13 23.44 -6.26
CA ASP A 210 6.96 24.20 -6.67
C ASP A 210 6.55 23.93 -8.12
N GLU A 211 7.52 23.70 -9.00
CA GLU A 211 7.28 23.27 -10.39
C GLU A 211 6.72 21.85 -10.45
N VAL A 212 7.20 20.94 -9.61
CA VAL A 212 6.59 19.60 -9.45
C VAL A 212 5.13 19.72 -9.04
N LEU A 213 4.83 20.54 -8.03
CA LEU A 213 3.46 20.74 -7.56
C LEU A 213 2.55 21.37 -8.64
N ASP A 214 3.06 22.29 -9.45
CA ASP A 214 2.31 22.90 -10.55
C ASP A 214 1.96 21.89 -11.66
N ILE A 215 2.84 20.89 -11.89
CA ILE A 215 2.54 19.76 -12.77
C ILE A 215 1.44 18.89 -12.15
N LEU A 216 1.62 18.45 -10.91
CA LEU A 216 0.69 17.54 -10.22
C LEU A 216 -0.72 18.16 -10.11
N ARG A 217 -0.79 19.45 -9.78
CA ARG A 217 -2.06 20.20 -9.69
C ARG A 217 -2.85 20.21 -10.99
N ARG A 218 -2.18 20.32 -12.14
CA ARG A 218 -2.83 20.35 -13.47
C ARG A 218 -3.59 19.06 -13.81
N TYR A 219 -3.09 17.93 -13.31
CA TYR A 219 -3.64 16.61 -13.61
C TYR A 219 -4.37 15.95 -12.44
N ASP A 220 -4.47 16.66 -11.28
CA ASP A 220 -5.03 16.13 -10.02
C ASP A 220 -4.29 14.86 -9.54
N VAL A 221 -2.98 14.91 -9.58
CA VAL A 221 -2.11 13.83 -9.08
C VAL A 221 -1.78 14.08 -7.61
N THR A 222 -1.93 13.05 -6.79
CA THR A 222 -1.49 13.07 -5.39
C THR A 222 0.03 12.87 -5.33
N ILE A 223 0.73 13.69 -4.55
CA ILE A 223 2.14 13.43 -4.28
C ILE A 223 2.28 12.44 -3.12
N SER A 224 3.01 11.35 -3.34
CA SER A 224 3.53 10.49 -2.29
C SER A 224 4.96 10.94 -1.99
N LEU A 225 5.15 11.58 -0.84
CA LEU A 225 6.47 12.09 -0.44
C LEU A 225 7.32 10.92 0.04
N GLY A 226 8.25 10.49 -0.81
CA GLY A 226 9.03 9.26 -0.65
C GLY A 226 10.07 9.36 0.47
N ASP A 227 10.23 8.27 1.21
CA ASP A 227 11.16 8.08 2.31
C ASP A 227 12.52 7.52 1.82
N ALA A 228 13.33 8.38 1.23
CA ALA A 228 14.65 7.99 0.70
C ALA A 228 15.55 7.35 1.78
N LEU A 229 15.40 7.80 3.02
CA LEU A 229 16.18 7.34 4.18
C LEU A 229 15.42 6.36 5.09
N ARG A 230 14.41 5.63 4.57
CA ARG A 230 13.78 4.56 5.34
C ARG A 230 14.80 3.51 5.78
N PRO A 231 14.66 2.91 6.98
CA PRO A 231 15.57 1.86 7.45
C PRO A 231 15.44 0.57 6.61
N GLY A 232 16.57 -0.04 6.27
CA GLY A 232 16.67 -1.31 5.57
C GLY A 232 16.96 -2.50 6.47
N CYS A 233 17.20 -2.26 7.75
CA CYS A 233 17.27 -3.25 8.82
C CYS A 233 16.76 -2.63 10.13
N ILE A 234 16.43 -3.47 11.10
CA ILE A 234 15.87 -2.98 12.37
C ILE A 234 16.83 -2.07 13.16
N ASP A 235 18.14 -2.25 13.00
CA ASP A 235 19.16 -1.45 13.71
C ASP A 235 19.28 -0.01 13.19
N ASP A 236 18.86 0.25 11.96
CA ASP A 236 18.87 1.57 11.32
C ASP A 236 17.57 2.37 11.56
N ALA A 237 16.58 1.78 12.26
CA ALA A 237 15.28 2.41 12.47
C ALA A 237 15.39 3.62 13.41
N SER A 238 14.61 4.66 13.12
CA SER A 238 14.48 5.87 13.94
C SER A 238 15.78 6.67 14.11
N ASP A 239 16.74 6.51 13.19
CA ASP A 239 18.00 7.26 13.22
C ASP A 239 17.83 8.74 12.85
N ALA A 240 18.88 9.52 13.02
CA ALA A 240 18.87 10.96 12.74
C ALA A 240 18.60 11.26 11.26
N GLY A 241 19.03 10.39 10.34
CA GLY A 241 18.75 10.51 8.91
C GLY A 241 17.26 10.38 8.59
N GLN A 242 16.62 9.30 9.05
CA GLN A 242 15.19 9.08 8.89
C GLN A 242 14.37 10.23 9.48
N ILE A 243 14.68 10.64 10.73
CA ILE A 243 13.90 11.70 11.39
C ILE A 243 14.13 13.06 10.76
N SER A 244 15.35 13.37 10.30
CA SER A 244 15.62 14.61 9.57
C SER A 244 14.84 14.70 8.27
N GLU A 245 14.77 13.61 7.51
CA GLU A 245 13.94 13.51 6.31
C GLU A 245 12.46 13.68 6.64
N LEU A 246 11.95 12.97 7.67
CA LEU A 246 10.54 13.05 8.07
C LEU A 246 10.10 14.48 8.42
N ILE A 247 10.95 15.25 9.12
CA ILE A 247 10.69 16.67 9.40
C ILE A 247 10.54 17.46 8.10
N GLU A 248 11.41 17.20 7.13
CA GLU A 248 11.34 17.88 5.83
C GLU A 248 10.10 17.48 5.03
N LEU A 249 9.71 16.20 5.07
CA LEU A 249 8.47 15.74 4.43
C LEU A 249 7.24 16.48 4.99
N GLY A 250 7.20 16.74 6.30
CA GLY A 250 6.15 17.55 6.92
C GLY A 250 6.11 19.00 6.42
N ASN A 251 7.27 19.63 6.22
CA ASN A 251 7.37 20.98 5.64
C ASN A 251 6.87 20.99 4.18
N LEU A 252 7.28 20.00 3.41
CA LEU A 252 6.88 19.86 2.01
C LEU A 252 5.37 19.59 1.86
N ALA A 253 4.77 18.82 2.79
CA ALA A 253 3.34 18.58 2.80
C ALA A 253 2.53 19.90 2.93
N GLN A 254 2.95 20.79 3.82
CA GLN A 254 2.27 22.09 3.96
C GLN A 254 2.37 22.94 2.68
N ARG A 255 3.53 22.91 1.99
CA ARG A 255 3.69 23.60 0.70
C ARG A 255 2.77 23.01 -0.37
N ALA A 256 2.62 21.68 -0.43
CA ALA A 256 1.73 21.02 -1.37
C ALA A 256 0.26 21.41 -1.11
N TRP A 257 -0.18 21.37 0.15
CA TRP A 257 -1.55 21.78 0.51
C TRP A 257 -1.86 23.24 0.24
N ALA A 258 -0.86 24.12 0.34
CA ALA A 258 -1.00 25.53 -0.04
C ALA A 258 -1.26 25.71 -1.55
N LYS A 259 -0.82 24.76 -2.38
CA LYS A 259 -1.09 24.68 -3.83
C LYS A 259 -2.25 23.75 -4.19
N ASP A 260 -3.05 23.30 -3.22
CA ASP A 260 -4.16 22.36 -3.39
C ASP A 260 -3.75 20.98 -3.93
N VAL A 261 -2.52 20.55 -3.74
CA VAL A 261 -2.04 19.21 -4.09
C VAL A 261 -2.18 18.31 -2.88
N GLN A 262 -2.86 17.16 -3.07
CA GLN A 262 -3.01 16.15 -2.03
C GLN A 262 -1.68 15.45 -1.76
N VAL A 263 -1.48 15.01 -0.52
CA VAL A 263 -0.22 14.41 -0.05
C VAL A 263 -0.49 13.08 0.62
N MET A 264 0.40 12.12 0.40
CA MET A 264 0.68 10.98 1.28
C MET A 264 2.15 11.06 1.68
N ILE A 265 2.48 10.64 2.90
CA ILE A 265 3.86 10.54 3.39
C ILE A 265 4.27 9.08 3.36
N GLU A 266 5.45 8.76 2.84
CA GLU A 266 6.01 7.41 2.93
C GLU A 266 6.83 7.25 4.21
N GLY A 267 6.90 6.04 4.72
CA GLY A 267 7.49 5.75 6.01
C GLY A 267 8.14 4.38 6.10
N PRO A 268 8.59 3.98 7.30
CA PRO A 268 9.64 3.01 7.52
C PRO A 268 9.37 1.65 6.90
N GLY A 269 10.49 0.99 6.52
CA GLY A 269 10.52 -0.38 6.06
C GLY A 269 10.78 -1.35 7.23
N HIS A 270 12.04 -1.51 7.65
CA HIS A 270 12.40 -2.41 8.76
C HIS A 270 12.36 -1.69 10.09
N MET A 271 11.68 -2.27 11.11
CA MET A 271 11.57 -1.64 12.41
C MET A 271 11.14 -2.66 13.48
N ALA A 272 11.79 -2.63 14.66
CA ALA A 272 11.39 -3.46 15.79
C ALA A 272 9.97 -3.12 16.27
N MET A 273 9.19 -4.13 16.69
CA MET A 273 7.77 -3.98 17.06
C MET A 273 7.50 -2.88 18.08
N ASN A 274 8.39 -2.74 19.07
CA ASN A 274 8.25 -1.74 20.14
C ASN A 274 8.45 -0.29 19.68
N GLU A 275 9.01 -0.05 18.50
CA GLU A 275 9.26 1.28 17.96
C GLU A 275 8.16 1.76 17.00
N ILE A 276 7.41 0.83 16.40
CA ILE A 276 6.45 1.13 15.34
C ILE A 276 5.42 2.18 15.78
N ALA A 277 4.76 1.97 16.92
CA ALA A 277 3.70 2.88 17.36
C ALA A 277 4.23 4.30 17.63
N ALA A 278 5.43 4.42 18.22
CA ALA A 278 6.07 5.71 18.46
C ALA A 278 6.41 6.42 17.14
N ASN A 279 6.91 5.68 16.14
CA ASN A 279 7.24 6.21 14.83
C ASN A 279 5.99 6.71 14.08
N MET A 280 4.88 5.95 14.11
CA MET A 280 3.58 6.38 13.56
C MET A 280 3.08 7.67 14.21
N GLN A 281 3.14 7.77 15.54
CA GLN A 281 2.73 8.98 16.27
C GLN A 281 3.64 10.18 15.95
N MET A 282 4.92 9.94 15.73
CA MET A 282 5.89 10.97 15.36
C MET A 282 5.55 11.55 13.97
N GLU A 283 5.26 10.67 13.01
CA GLU A 283 4.81 11.09 11.68
C GLU A 283 3.55 11.95 11.76
N LYS A 284 2.51 11.46 12.44
CA LYS A 284 1.25 12.22 12.60
C LYS A 284 1.45 13.62 13.17
N ARG A 285 2.42 13.79 14.05
CA ARG A 285 2.78 15.09 14.61
C ARG A 285 3.59 15.95 13.65
N LEU A 286 4.66 15.40 13.09
CA LEU A 286 5.60 16.13 12.23
C LEU A 286 5.01 16.44 10.85
N CYS A 287 4.15 15.55 10.34
CA CYS A 287 3.52 15.68 9.03
C CYS A 287 2.04 16.13 9.11
N HIS A 288 1.64 16.74 10.25
CA HIS A 288 0.35 17.43 10.42
C HIS A 288 -0.88 16.55 10.17
N GLY A 289 -0.79 15.24 10.40
CA GLY A 289 -1.86 14.28 10.20
C GLY A 289 -2.06 13.84 8.76
N ALA A 290 -1.10 14.07 7.88
CA ALA A 290 -1.12 13.54 6.51
C ALA A 290 -1.35 12.02 6.49
N PRO A 291 -1.95 11.46 5.44
CA PRO A 291 -2.01 10.01 5.25
C PRO A 291 -0.61 9.39 5.22
N PHE A 292 -0.43 8.27 5.95
CA PHE A 292 0.87 7.61 6.09
C PHE A 292 0.88 6.28 5.37
N TYR A 293 1.83 6.12 4.43
CA TYR A 293 2.06 4.95 3.59
C TYR A 293 3.36 4.28 4.02
N VAL A 294 3.31 3.03 4.50
CA VAL A 294 4.46 2.34 5.07
C VAL A 294 4.79 1.04 4.33
N LEU A 295 6.07 0.69 4.30
CA LEU A 295 6.57 -0.57 3.75
C LEU A 295 6.67 -1.62 4.87
N GLY A 296 5.59 -2.30 5.15
CA GLY A 296 5.47 -3.21 6.27
C GLY A 296 4.94 -2.51 7.53
N PRO A 297 5.77 -2.22 8.56
CA PRO A 297 7.21 -2.52 8.70
C PRO A 297 7.55 -4.00 8.90
N LEU A 298 8.74 -4.41 8.41
CA LEU A 298 9.27 -5.74 8.64
C LEU A 298 9.89 -5.80 10.05
N VAL A 299 9.39 -6.70 10.90
CA VAL A 299 9.71 -6.72 12.34
C VAL A 299 10.94 -7.55 12.70
N THR A 300 11.55 -8.21 11.74
CA THR A 300 12.81 -8.96 11.87
C THR A 300 13.48 -9.15 10.52
N ASP A 301 14.83 -9.25 10.50
CA ASP A 301 15.64 -9.30 9.29
C ASP A 301 16.09 -10.72 8.91
N ILE A 302 15.75 -11.76 9.70
CA ILE A 302 16.35 -13.09 9.60
C ILE A 302 15.52 -14.13 8.83
N VAL A 303 14.49 -13.72 8.11
CA VAL A 303 13.49 -14.63 7.52
C VAL A 303 13.26 -14.39 6.01
N PRO A 304 14.32 -14.36 5.18
CA PRO A 304 14.13 -14.28 3.72
C PRO A 304 13.21 -15.41 3.23
N GLY A 305 12.25 -15.06 2.37
CA GLY A 305 11.19 -15.96 1.91
C GLY A 305 9.90 -15.90 2.74
N TYR A 306 9.93 -15.22 3.88
CA TYR A 306 8.79 -15.01 4.77
C TYR A 306 8.53 -13.54 5.09
N ASP A 307 9.11 -12.63 4.33
CA ASP A 307 9.01 -11.17 4.55
C ASP A 307 7.56 -10.67 4.56
N HIS A 308 6.67 -11.31 3.79
CA HIS A 308 5.23 -11.01 3.81
C HIS A 308 4.58 -11.26 5.19
N ILE A 309 5.08 -12.22 5.96
CA ILE A 309 4.58 -12.49 7.32
C ILE A 309 5.07 -11.41 8.28
N THR A 310 6.36 -11.07 8.25
CA THR A 310 6.93 -10.03 9.13
C THR A 310 6.33 -8.67 8.82
N SER A 311 6.10 -8.37 7.54
CA SER A 311 5.39 -7.19 7.07
C SER A 311 3.94 -7.13 7.55
N ALA A 312 3.22 -8.25 7.53
CA ALA A 312 1.84 -8.31 8.02
C ALA A 312 1.76 -8.03 9.53
N ILE A 313 2.72 -8.56 10.32
CA ILE A 313 2.79 -8.30 11.77
C ILE A 313 3.00 -6.81 12.01
N GLY A 314 4.05 -6.23 11.43
CA GLY A 314 4.38 -4.82 11.62
C GLY A 314 3.35 -3.89 11.00
N GLY A 315 2.78 -4.26 9.83
CA GLY A 315 1.74 -3.51 9.15
C GLY A 315 0.45 -3.40 9.97
N ALA A 316 0.03 -4.47 10.65
CA ALA A 316 -1.12 -4.44 11.54
C ALA A 316 -0.90 -3.48 12.72
N ILE A 317 0.30 -3.51 13.33
CA ILE A 317 0.68 -2.61 14.43
C ILE A 317 0.74 -1.16 13.93
N ALA A 318 1.39 -0.92 12.77
CA ALA A 318 1.51 0.40 12.17
C ALA A 318 0.14 0.99 11.83
N ALA A 319 -0.73 0.22 11.19
CA ALA A 319 -2.05 0.66 10.81
C ALA A 319 -2.93 0.97 12.03
N GLN A 320 -2.90 0.13 13.07
CA GLN A 320 -3.57 0.43 14.33
C GLN A 320 -3.03 1.71 14.99
N ALA A 321 -1.74 2.03 14.82
CA ALA A 321 -1.09 3.19 15.42
C ALA A 321 -1.17 4.47 14.56
N GLY A 322 -1.69 4.41 13.32
CA GLY A 322 -1.91 5.60 12.49
C GLY A 322 -1.53 5.49 11.02
N ALA A 323 -0.87 4.42 10.56
CA ALA A 323 -0.66 4.22 9.12
C ALA A 323 -2.00 3.96 8.40
N ASN A 324 -2.13 4.48 7.20
CA ASN A 324 -3.39 4.44 6.43
C ASN A 324 -3.28 3.60 5.16
N PHE A 325 -2.04 3.30 4.75
CA PHE A 325 -1.75 2.63 3.49
C PHE A 325 -0.55 1.70 3.69
N LEU A 326 -0.71 0.44 3.33
CA LEU A 326 0.32 -0.58 3.48
C LEU A 326 0.87 -0.97 2.11
N CYS A 327 2.17 -0.80 1.91
CA CYS A 327 2.86 -1.45 0.82
C CYS A 327 2.91 -2.95 1.08
N TYR A 328 2.40 -3.74 0.15
CA TYR A 328 2.50 -5.18 0.28
C TYR A 328 3.96 -5.62 0.16
N VAL A 329 4.27 -6.74 0.80
CA VAL A 329 5.55 -7.43 0.70
C VAL A 329 5.26 -8.87 0.32
N THR A 330 6.08 -9.45 -0.56
CA THR A 330 5.91 -10.82 -1.06
C THR A 330 6.91 -11.77 -0.42
N PRO A 331 6.70 -13.10 -0.50
CA PRO A 331 7.73 -14.08 -0.13
C PRO A 331 9.04 -13.92 -0.90
N ALA A 332 8.99 -13.34 -2.11
CA ALA A 332 10.16 -13.13 -2.97
C ALA A 332 10.97 -11.86 -2.63
N GLU A 333 10.50 -11.04 -1.66
CA GLU A 333 11.19 -9.81 -1.28
C GLU A 333 12.66 -10.07 -0.95
N HIS A 334 13.55 -9.17 -1.40
CA HIS A 334 15.00 -9.29 -1.27
C HIS A 334 15.65 -10.49 -1.99
N LEU A 335 14.88 -11.36 -2.68
CA LEU A 335 15.38 -12.58 -3.32
C LEU A 335 15.27 -12.57 -4.85
N ARG A 336 14.12 -12.20 -5.39
CA ARG A 336 13.84 -12.16 -6.83
C ARG A 336 12.61 -11.33 -7.17
N LEU A 337 12.36 -11.10 -8.47
CA LEU A 337 11.07 -10.55 -8.89
C LEU A 337 9.94 -11.56 -8.58
N PRO A 338 8.85 -11.14 -7.94
CA PRO A 338 7.76 -12.03 -7.54
C PRO A 338 7.02 -12.61 -8.74
N ASP A 339 6.65 -13.89 -8.66
CA ASP A 339 5.71 -14.53 -9.56
C ASP A 339 4.24 -14.33 -9.10
N GLU A 340 3.27 -14.92 -9.83
CA GLU A 340 1.84 -14.79 -9.51
C GLU A 340 1.49 -15.34 -8.12
N ASN A 341 2.13 -16.43 -7.67
CA ASN A 341 1.88 -16.98 -6.34
C ASN A 341 2.42 -16.08 -5.23
N ASP A 342 3.63 -15.54 -5.41
CA ASP A 342 4.22 -14.60 -4.45
C ASP A 342 3.33 -13.35 -4.30
N VAL A 343 2.83 -12.82 -5.41
CA VAL A 343 1.93 -11.65 -5.42
C VAL A 343 0.63 -11.98 -4.66
N ARG A 344 0.03 -13.16 -4.90
CA ARG A 344 -1.16 -13.62 -4.17
C ARG A 344 -0.91 -13.69 -2.66
N GLU A 345 0.18 -14.34 -2.24
CA GLU A 345 0.53 -14.45 -0.81
C GLU A 345 0.76 -13.08 -0.17
N GLY A 346 1.46 -12.18 -0.86
CA GLY A 346 1.69 -10.80 -0.39
C GLY A 346 0.39 -10.00 -0.24
N ILE A 347 -0.52 -10.09 -1.21
CA ILE A 347 -1.85 -9.44 -1.15
C ILE A 347 -2.64 -9.96 0.07
N VAL A 348 -2.71 -11.27 0.24
CA VAL A 348 -3.47 -11.87 1.35
C VAL A 348 -2.88 -11.47 2.69
N ALA A 349 -1.56 -11.54 2.85
CA ALA A 349 -0.88 -11.14 4.09
C ALA A 349 -1.17 -9.67 4.45
N SER A 350 -1.05 -8.76 3.47
CA SER A 350 -1.30 -7.33 3.67
C SER A 350 -2.78 -7.03 3.95
N LYS A 351 -3.72 -7.73 3.28
CA LYS A 351 -5.16 -7.59 3.57
C LYS A 351 -5.53 -8.10 4.97
N ILE A 352 -4.87 -9.16 5.45
CA ILE A 352 -5.06 -9.63 6.84
C ILE A 352 -4.60 -8.53 7.82
N ALA A 353 -3.44 -7.93 7.59
CA ALA A 353 -2.92 -6.86 8.43
C ALA A 353 -3.85 -5.63 8.45
N ALA A 354 -4.27 -5.16 7.26
CA ALA A 354 -5.19 -4.03 7.09
C ALA A 354 -6.54 -4.29 7.79
N HIS A 355 -7.14 -5.45 7.54
CA HIS A 355 -8.42 -5.82 8.13
C HIS A 355 -8.37 -5.95 9.66
N ALA A 356 -7.31 -6.56 10.19
CA ALA A 356 -7.10 -6.65 11.64
C ALA A 356 -6.99 -5.26 12.29
N ALA A 357 -6.33 -4.31 11.64
CA ALA A 357 -6.25 -2.93 12.09
C ALA A 357 -7.61 -2.22 12.01
N ASP A 358 -8.37 -2.40 10.91
CA ASP A 358 -9.70 -1.82 10.75
C ASP A 358 -10.65 -2.24 11.88
N ILE A 359 -10.60 -3.52 12.27
CA ILE A 359 -11.35 -4.05 13.43
C ILE A 359 -10.91 -3.38 14.73
N ALA A 360 -9.60 -3.27 14.96
CA ALA A 360 -9.03 -2.67 16.17
C ALA A 360 -9.37 -1.18 16.29
N LEU A 361 -9.42 -0.46 15.16
CA LEU A 361 -9.81 0.94 15.06
C LEU A 361 -11.34 1.15 15.19
N GLY A 362 -12.14 0.08 15.16
CA GLY A 362 -13.60 0.16 15.23
C GLY A 362 -14.24 0.87 14.04
N LEU A 363 -13.67 0.71 12.84
CA LEU A 363 -14.20 1.35 11.64
C LEU A 363 -15.59 0.80 11.28
N PRO A 364 -16.48 1.62 10.67
CA PRO A 364 -17.81 1.20 10.30
C PRO A 364 -17.81 -0.04 9.40
N GLY A 365 -18.56 -1.09 9.79
CA GLY A 365 -18.69 -2.33 9.03
C GLY A 365 -17.45 -3.25 9.08
N ALA A 366 -16.37 -2.91 9.78
CA ALA A 366 -15.14 -3.70 9.81
C ALA A 366 -15.36 -5.14 10.29
N ARG A 367 -16.30 -5.38 11.21
CA ARG A 367 -16.59 -6.71 11.79
C ARG A 367 -17.66 -7.50 11.02
N ASP A 368 -18.31 -6.93 10.04
CA ASP A 368 -19.49 -7.55 9.41
C ASP A 368 -19.13 -8.86 8.70
N ARG A 369 -18.00 -8.89 8.00
CA ARG A 369 -17.51 -10.09 7.32
C ARG A 369 -17.06 -11.18 8.29
N ASP A 370 -16.43 -10.82 9.42
CA ASP A 370 -16.05 -11.77 10.48
C ASP A 370 -17.27 -12.36 11.17
N ASN A 371 -18.29 -11.56 11.44
CA ASN A 371 -19.54 -12.03 12.01
C ASN A 371 -20.25 -13.01 11.05
N ALA A 372 -20.32 -12.67 9.76
CA ALA A 372 -20.86 -13.56 8.74
C ALA A 372 -20.07 -14.87 8.63
N MET A 373 -18.73 -14.81 8.70
CA MET A 373 -17.88 -16.00 8.74
C MET A 373 -18.13 -16.84 10.00
N ALA A 374 -18.30 -16.20 11.17
CA ALA A 374 -18.61 -16.89 12.41
C ALA A 374 -19.96 -17.63 12.31
N ASP A 375 -20.98 -16.99 11.72
CA ASP A 375 -22.29 -17.60 11.47
C ASP A 375 -22.21 -18.81 10.51
N ALA A 376 -21.44 -18.67 9.43
CA ALA A 376 -21.19 -19.75 8.47
C ALA A 376 -20.45 -20.95 9.14
N ARG A 377 -19.46 -20.66 9.99
CA ARG A 377 -18.71 -21.65 10.77
C ARG A 377 -19.61 -22.34 11.80
N HIS A 378 -20.47 -21.59 12.48
CA HIS A 378 -21.43 -22.14 13.42
C HIS A 378 -22.38 -23.16 12.75
N LYS A 379 -22.85 -22.85 11.54
CA LYS A 379 -23.70 -23.70 10.71
C LYS A 379 -22.94 -24.83 10.00
N LEU A 380 -21.61 -24.82 10.02
CA LEU A 380 -20.76 -25.72 9.23
C LEU A 380 -21.04 -25.61 7.71
N ASP A 381 -21.40 -24.42 7.27
CA ASP A 381 -21.68 -24.07 5.86
C ASP A 381 -20.38 -23.78 5.13
N TRP A 382 -19.76 -24.79 4.56
CA TRP A 382 -18.46 -24.66 3.87
C TRP A 382 -18.52 -23.77 2.63
N PRO A 383 -19.53 -23.87 1.75
CA PRO A 383 -19.66 -22.95 0.62
C PRO A 383 -19.69 -21.48 1.06
N ALA A 384 -20.46 -21.14 2.09
CA ALA A 384 -20.49 -19.78 2.63
C ALA A 384 -19.14 -19.36 3.24
N GLN A 385 -18.44 -20.27 3.94
CA GLN A 385 -17.10 -19.98 4.48
C GLN A 385 -16.09 -19.69 3.37
N PHE A 386 -16.10 -20.45 2.26
CA PHE A 386 -15.22 -20.20 1.12
C PHE A 386 -15.54 -18.86 0.46
N ALA A 387 -16.81 -18.55 0.22
CA ALA A 387 -17.22 -17.28 -0.37
C ALA A 387 -16.83 -16.05 0.48
N LEU A 388 -16.74 -16.23 1.81
CA LEU A 388 -16.33 -15.17 2.74
C LEU A 388 -14.81 -15.11 2.96
N ALA A 389 -14.03 -16.09 2.52
CA ALA A 389 -12.58 -16.11 2.71
C ALA A 389 -11.88 -15.02 1.89
N LEU A 390 -10.75 -14.50 2.39
CA LEU A 390 -9.89 -13.55 1.64
C LEU A 390 -9.27 -14.23 0.41
N ASP A 391 -8.97 -15.52 0.50
CA ASP A 391 -8.54 -16.38 -0.61
C ASP A 391 -9.45 -17.61 -0.68
N PRO A 392 -10.59 -17.50 -1.40
CA PRO A 392 -11.56 -18.59 -1.53
C PRO A 392 -10.96 -19.85 -2.17
N GLU A 393 -10.16 -19.67 -3.23
CA GLU A 393 -9.55 -20.77 -3.98
C GLU A 393 -8.59 -21.62 -3.12
N LYS A 394 -7.75 -20.95 -2.31
CA LYS A 394 -6.84 -21.64 -1.39
C LYS A 394 -7.61 -22.38 -0.30
N ALA A 395 -8.63 -21.74 0.27
CA ALA A 395 -9.46 -22.33 1.33
C ALA A 395 -10.18 -23.59 0.83
N GLU A 396 -10.86 -23.52 -0.31
CA GLU A 396 -11.57 -24.64 -0.93
C GLU A 396 -10.61 -25.77 -1.35
N ARG A 397 -9.49 -25.42 -1.98
CA ARG A 397 -8.46 -26.40 -2.36
C ARG A 397 -7.94 -27.17 -1.15
N PHE A 398 -7.63 -26.52 -0.05
CA PHE A 398 -7.12 -27.15 1.17
C PHE A 398 -8.15 -28.07 1.81
N TYR A 399 -9.39 -27.63 1.86
CA TYR A 399 -10.49 -28.49 2.35
C TYR A 399 -10.64 -29.77 1.53
N ASN A 400 -10.59 -29.66 0.20
CA ASN A 400 -10.78 -30.78 -0.73
C ASN A 400 -9.54 -31.69 -0.86
N GLN A 401 -8.35 -31.30 -0.42
CA GLN A 401 -7.16 -32.16 -0.41
C GLN A 401 -7.32 -33.38 0.50
N VAL A 402 -8.04 -33.22 1.62
CA VAL A 402 -8.35 -34.33 2.56
C VAL A 402 -9.83 -34.24 2.91
N PRO A 403 -10.70 -34.78 2.04
CA PRO A 403 -12.14 -34.69 2.26
C PRO A 403 -12.55 -35.43 3.53
N PRO A 404 -13.46 -34.84 4.33
CA PRO A 404 -13.90 -35.46 5.57
C PRO A 404 -14.77 -36.71 5.28
N THR A 405 -14.67 -37.73 6.15
CA THR A 405 -15.55 -38.91 6.12
C THR A 405 -16.92 -38.62 6.75
N GLU A 406 -16.97 -37.64 7.66
CA GLU A 406 -18.19 -37.19 8.31
C GLU A 406 -18.75 -35.96 7.61
N ARG A 407 -19.99 -36.03 7.18
CA ARG A 407 -20.66 -34.95 6.45
C ARG A 407 -20.70 -33.65 7.29
N HIS A 408 -20.47 -32.54 6.65
CA HIS A 408 -20.47 -31.20 7.26
C HIS A 408 -19.33 -30.89 8.26
N THR A 409 -18.31 -31.75 8.38
CA THR A 409 -17.13 -31.44 9.20
C THR A 409 -15.89 -31.23 8.32
N CYS A 410 -14.75 -30.94 8.91
CA CYS A 410 -13.44 -31.02 8.23
C CYS A 410 -12.70 -32.30 8.71
N SER A 411 -11.68 -32.70 7.95
CA SER A 411 -10.88 -33.88 8.28
C SER A 411 -10.03 -33.75 9.55
N MET A 412 -9.85 -32.52 10.09
CA MET A 412 -9.05 -32.29 11.30
C MET A 412 -9.70 -32.93 12.54
N CYS A 413 -11.02 -32.77 12.75
CA CYS A 413 -11.74 -33.27 13.93
C CYS A 413 -12.72 -34.39 13.59
N GLY A 414 -13.23 -34.42 12.34
CA GLY A 414 -14.20 -35.43 11.92
C GLY A 414 -15.40 -35.54 12.88
N LYS A 415 -15.67 -36.74 13.38
CA LYS A 415 -16.75 -37.00 14.34
C LYS A 415 -16.64 -36.24 15.65
N MET A 416 -15.42 -35.85 16.05
CA MET A 416 -15.15 -35.11 17.29
C MET A 416 -15.19 -33.57 17.11
N CYS A 417 -15.80 -33.06 16.03
CA CYS A 417 -15.94 -31.65 15.78
C CYS A 417 -16.67 -30.92 16.91
N ALA A 418 -16.01 -30.03 17.60
CA ALA A 418 -16.56 -29.30 18.76
C ALA A 418 -17.84 -28.52 18.40
N VAL A 419 -17.84 -27.82 17.28
CA VAL A 419 -19.00 -27.04 16.82
C VAL A 419 -20.19 -27.95 16.57
N ARG A 420 -19.99 -29.02 15.77
CA ARG A 420 -21.06 -30.01 15.51
C ARG A 420 -21.60 -30.62 16.80
N THR A 421 -20.70 -31.08 17.66
CA THR A 421 -21.08 -31.76 18.95
C THR A 421 -21.90 -30.81 19.82
N THR A 422 -21.43 -29.57 19.99
CA THR A 422 -22.15 -28.58 20.83
C THR A 422 -23.52 -28.25 20.24
N ASN A 423 -23.60 -28.00 18.91
CA ASN A 423 -24.87 -27.72 18.24
C ASN A 423 -25.88 -28.88 18.43
N MET A 424 -25.45 -30.12 18.23
CA MET A 424 -26.32 -31.30 18.43
C MET A 424 -26.85 -31.37 19.85
N ILE A 425 -25.99 -31.16 20.86
CA ILE A 425 -26.41 -31.20 22.27
C ILE A 425 -27.43 -30.10 22.60
N LEU A 426 -27.15 -28.87 22.11
CA LEU A 426 -28.07 -27.73 22.31
C LEU A 426 -29.43 -27.94 21.61
N GLU A 427 -29.46 -28.69 20.52
CA GLU A 427 -30.68 -29.10 19.82
C GLU A 427 -31.36 -30.33 20.45
N GLY A 428 -30.84 -30.83 21.57
CA GLY A 428 -31.39 -32.01 22.26
C GLY A 428 -31.11 -33.35 21.58
N LYS A 429 -30.11 -33.39 20.70
CA LYS A 429 -29.71 -34.60 19.96
C LYS A 429 -28.61 -35.36 20.72
N GLU A 430 -28.66 -36.70 20.66
CA GLU A 430 -27.58 -37.57 21.18
C GLU A 430 -26.33 -37.47 20.25
N VAL A 431 -25.16 -37.43 20.86
CA VAL A 431 -23.88 -37.50 20.15
C VAL A 431 -23.21 -38.86 20.44
N LYS A 432 -22.93 -39.61 19.37
CA LYS A 432 -22.21 -40.88 19.47
C LYS A 432 -20.86 -40.73 18.73
N PHE A 433 -19.76 -40.98 19.41
CA PHE A 433 -18.41 -40.91 18.86
C PHE A 433 -17.91 -42.23 18.29
N CYS A 434 -18.37 -43.37 18.86
CA CYS A 434 -18.00 -44.70 18.41
C CYS A 434 -19.12 -45.35 17.59
N SER A 435 -18.75 -46.17 16.61
CA SER A 435 -19.70 -47.00 15.88
C SER A 435 -20.15 -48.17 16.74
N GLU A 436 -21.36 -48.72 16.48
CA GLU A 436 -21.87 -49.91 17.16
C GLU A 436 -20.97 -51.15 17.05
N LYS A 437 -19.94 -51.10 16.17
CA LYS A 437 -18.94 -52.16 15.96
C LYS A 437 -17.62 -51.93 16.68
N GLY A 438 -17.54 -50.98 17.63
CA GLY A 438 -16.37 -50.79 18.50
C GLY A 438 -15.19 -50.04 17.89
N ALA A 439 -15.31 -49.44 16.69
CA ALA A 439 -14.32 -48.55 16.12
C ALA A 439 -14.63 -47.12 16.58
N CYS A 440 -13.77 -46.60 17.42
CA CYS A 440 -13.79 -45.18 17.85
C CYS A 440 -12.79 -44.40 17.05
#